data_9c06f997b001e707817c5e58b7f5ad94
#
_entry.id   9c06f997b001e707817c5e58b7f5ad94
#
_cell.length_a   1.000
_cell.length_b   1.000
_cell.length_c   1.000
_cell.angle_alpha   90.00
_cell.angle_beta   90.00
_cell.angle_gamma   90.00
#
_symmetry.space_group_name_H-M   'P 1'
#
loop_
_entity.id
_entity.type
_entity.pdbx_description
1 polymer ?
#
loop_
_entity_poly.entity_id
_entity_poly.type
_entity_poly.pdbx_seq_one_letter_code
_entity_poly.pdbx_strand_id
1 'polypeptide(L)'
;KGPPDATLTSGVPLSSKPLISHQPGANPGLNKTNSSSKFIQTTMLVGDVRNKICILIDDLIDTSYTITRAAQLLKDQGATKVYALATHGVFSGDALDRIKLSPIDKVIVSNTIPQDRTIKKLGKSRVGIIDVSLVFAEAIRRIHNGESISMLFEYGF
;
A
#
# COMPACT_ATOMS: atom_id res chain seq x y z
N LYS A 1 -27.29 -10.42 12.67
CA LYS A 1 -26.51 -10.22 11.43
C LYS A 1 -25.11 -9.82 11.89
N GLY A 2 -24.16 -10.75 11.72
CA GLY A 2 -22.75 -10.52 12.09
C GLY A 2 -22.08 -9.51 11.16
N PRO A 3 -20.93 -8.90 11.57
CA PRO A 3 -20.18 -7.97 10.75
C PRO A 3 -19.58 -8.70 9.53
N PRO A 4 -19.37 -8.00 8.40
CA PRO A 4 -18.80 -8.60 7.20
C PRO A 4 -17.35 -9.03 7.44
N ASP A 5 -16.99 -10.23 6.99
CA ASP A 5 -15.64 -10.79 7.05
C ASP A 5 -14.61 -9.86 6.40
N ALA A 6 -13.63 -9.45 7.20
CA ALA A 6 -12.45 -8.75 6.72
C ALA A 6 -11.39 -9.79 6.28
N THR A 7 -11.09 -9.86 5.00
CA THR A 7 -10.01 -10.71 4.50
C THR A 7 -8.72 -9.91 4.41
N LEU A 8 -7.74 -10.28 5.27
CA LEU A 8 -6.38 -9.78 5.18
C LEU A 8 -5.69 -10.50 4.02
N THR A 9 -5.38 -9.80 2.94
CA THR A 9 -4.46 -10.30 1.93
C THR A 9 -3.04 -9.93 2.37
N SER A 10 -2.34 -10.91 2.96
CA SER A 10 -0.91 -10.78 3.25
C SER A 10 -0.16 -10.52 1.96
N GLY A 11 0.70 -9.49 1.97
CA GLY A 11 1.52 -9.11 0.83
C GLY A 11 2.35 -10.28 0.34
N VAL A 12 2.31 -10.52 -0.97
CA VAL A 12 3.21 -11.44 -1.63
C VAL A 12 4.63 -10.85 -1.52
N PRO A 13 5.63 -11.59 -1.03
CA PRO A 13 7.00 -11.09 -0.95
C PRO A 13 7.51 -10.77 -2.35
N LEU A 14 8.04 -9.57 -2.53
CA LEU A 14 8.72 -9.08 -3.73
C LEU A 14 10.07 -9.77 -3.87
N SER A 15 10.09 -11.08 -4.23
CA SER A 15 11.30 -11.76 -4.70
C SER A 15 10.92 -13.07 -5.37
N SER A 16 10.61 -13.02 -6.66
CA SER A 16 10.79 -14.17 -7.53
C SER A 16 11.23 -13.68 -8.90
N LYS A 17 12.48 -14.04 -9.26
CA LYS A 17 13.06 -13.85 -10.60
C LYS A 17 12.18 -14.56 -11.64
N PRO A 18 11.94 -13.98 -12.83
CA PRO A 18 11.21 -14.66 -13.87
C PRO A 18 12.07 -15.78 -14.48
N LEU A 19 11.51 -16.99 -14.52
CA LEU A 19 12.04 -18.09 -15.33
C LEU A 19 11.80 -17.77 -16.82
N ILE A 20 12.88 -17.54 -17.55
CA ILE A 20 12.88 -17.38 -19.00
C ILE A 20 12.81 -18.76 -19.62
N SER A 21 11.68 -19.11 -20.25
CA SER A 21 11.62 -20.22 -21.20
C SER A 21 11.82 -19.70 -22.62
N HIS A 22 12.92 -20.10 -23.24
CA HIS A 22 13.22 -19.89 -24.65
C HIS A 22 12.27 -20.71 -25.55
N GLN A 23 11.69 -20.08 -26.54
CA GLN A 23 11.34 -20.73 -27.83
C GLN A 23 11.72 -19.83 -29.00
N PRO A 24 12.34 -20.40 -30.07
CA PRO A 24 12.78 -19.63 -31.23
C PRO A 24 11.78 -19.72 -32.39
N GLY A 25 11.71 -18.67 -33.20
CA GLY A 25 11.18 -18.80 -34.57
C GLY A 25 10.53 -17.56 -35.19
N ALA A 26 11.28 -16.94 -36.15
CA ALA A 26 10.87 -16.33 -37.42
C ALA A 26 10.15 -14.94 -37.47
N ASN A 27 10.84 -13.89 -37.70
CA ASN A 27 11.12 -12.99 -38.84
C ASN A 27 9.97 -12.16 -39.48
N PRO A 28 10.29 -11.10 -40.33
CA PRO A 28 10.33 -9.71 -39.86
C PRO A 28 9.33 -8.84 -40.63
N GLY A 29 8.88 -7.77 -40.03
CA GLY A 29 8.14 -6.69 -40.68
C GLY A 29 8.33 -5.37 -39.95
N LEU A 30 9.05 -4.45 -40.57
CA LEU A 30 9.27 -3.09 -40.12
C LEU A 30 7.96 -2.36 -39.85
N ASN A 31 7.83 -1.77 -38.68
CA ASN A 31 7.26 -0.42 -38.57
C ASN A 31 7.76 0.24 -37.30
N LYS A 32 8.48 1.35 -37.47
CA LYS A 32 8.92 2.26 -36.41
C LYS A 32 7.70 3.00 -35.87
N THR A 33 7.27 2.67 -34.70
CA THR A 33 6.46 3.55 -33.85
C THR A 33 7.10 3.63 -32.48
N ASN A 34 7.33 4.85 -32.04
CA ASN A 34 7.87 5.21 -30.74
C ASN A 34 7.13 4.50 -29.62
N SER A 35 7.71 3.45 -29.06
CA SER A 35 7.23 2.82 -27.84
C SER A 35 8.23 3.06 -26.75
N SER A 36 7.98 4.11 -25.95
CA SER A 36 8.39 4.09 -24.56
C SER A 36 7.89 2.78 -23.96
N SER A 37 8.81 1.85 -23.73
CA SER A 37 8.51 0.56 -23.09
C SER A 37 7.98 0.82 -21.68
N LYS A 38 6.66 0.92 -21.57
CA LYS A 38 5.98 0.80 -20.29
C LYS A 38 6.25 -0.59 -19.77
N PHE A 39 7.10 -0.70 -18.76
CA PHE A 39 7.13 -1.88 -17.94
C PHE A 39 5.73 -2.07 -17.35
N ILE A 40 4.95 -2.94 -17.97
CA ILE A 40 3.66 -3.37 -17.43
C ILE A 40 4.01 -4.39 -16.34
N GLN A 41 4.12 -3.89 -15.11
CA GLN A 41 4.17 -4.77 -13.96
C GLN A 41 2.78 -5.42 -13.86
N THR A 42 2.70 -6.70 -14.25
CA THR A 42 1.46 -7.47 -14.17
C THR A 42 1.17 -7.75 -12.68
N THR A 43 0.17 -7.09 -12.14
CA THR A 43 -0.33 -7.37 -10.81
C THR A 43 -1.34 -8.51 -10.93
N MET A 44 -1.12 -9.62 -10.21
CA MET A 44 -2.01 -10.75 -10.17
C MET A 44 -2.73 -10.79 -8.81
N LEU A 45 -4.05 -10.85 -8.84
CA LEU A 45 -4.88 -11.05 -7.65
C LEU A 45 -5.17 -12.53 -7.46
N VAL A 46 -4.97 -13.03 -6.24
CA VAL A 46 -5.35 -14.40 -5.85
C VAL A 46 -6.48 -14.34 -4.83
N GLY A 47 -7.56 -15.05 -5.11
CA GLY A 47 -8.76 -15.07 -4.26
C GLY A 47 -9.91 -14.21 -4.78
N ASP A 48 -11.07 -14.30 -4.13
CA ASP A 48 -12.28 -13.56 -4.48
C ASP A 48 -12.46 -12.35 -3.55
N VAL A 49 -12.49 -11.16 -4.12
CA VAL A 49 -12.67 -9.89 -3.40
C VAL A 49 -14.03 -9.23 -3.63
N ARG A 50 -14.93 -9.89 -4.38
CA ARG A 50 -16.24 -9.35 -4.69
C ARG A 50 -17.06 -9.11 -3.42
N ASN A 51 -17.62 -7.91 -3.32
CA ASN A 51 -18.42 -7.45 -2.18
C ASN A 51 -17.63 -7.39 -0.85
N LYS A 52 -16.28 -7.41 -0.89
CA LYS A 52 -15.44 -7.34 0.31
C LYS A 52 -14.82 -5.96 0.49
N ILE A 53 -14.43 -5.67 1.73
CA ILE A 53 -13.57 -4.55 2.08
C ILE A 53 -12.13 -5.06 2.00
N CYS A 54 -11.30 -4.42 1.20
CA CYS A 54 -9.91 -4.79 1.00
C CYS A 54 -8.99 -3.79 1.70
N ILE A 55 -7.93 -4.29 2.31
CA ILE A 55 -6.89 -3.49 2.94
C ILE A 55 -5.57 -3.80 2.24
N LEU A 56 -4.96 -2.79 1.64
CA LEU A 56 -3.61 -2.83 1.10
C LEU A 56 -2.65 -2.41 2.21
N ILE A 57 -1.68 -3.27 2.53
CA ILE A 57 -0.71 -3.01 3.59
C ILE A 57 0.67 -2.88 2.95
N ASP A 58 1.39 -1.81 3.31
CA ASP A 58 2.75 -1.53 2.85
C ASP A 58 3.55 -0.92 4.01
N ASP A 59 4.87 -0.97 3.94
CA ASP A 59 5.73 -0.26 4.89
C ASP A 59 5.84 1.22 4.55
N LEU A 60 5.89 1.56 3.26
CA LEU A 60 6.13 2.91 2.76
C LEU A 60 5.28 3.22 1.53
N ILE A 61 4.52 4.32 1.57
CA ILE A 61 3.89 4.88 0.38
C ILE A 61 4.64 6.16 -0.02
N ASP A 62 5.42 6.07 -1.09
CA ASP A 62 6.15 7.20 -1.65
C ASP A 62 5.43 7.81 -2.87
N THR A 63 5.69 7.34 -4.07
CA THR A 63 5.11 7.89 -5.30
C THR A 63 3.66 7.48 -5.55
N SER A 64 3.14 6.53 -4.79
CA SER A 64 1.76 6.01 -4.83
C SER A 64 1.36 5.25 -6.12
N TYR A 65 2.27 5.00 -7.06
CA TYR A 65 1.94 4.26 -8.30
C TYR A 65 1.50 2.83 -8.02
N THR A 66 2.25 2.12 -7.18
CA THR A 66 1.97 0.70 -6.88
C THR A 66 0.62 0.55 -6.18
N ILE A 67 0.40 1.33 -5.12
CA ILE A 67 -0.79 1.20 -4.30
C ILE A 67 -2.07 1.64 -5.03
N THR A 68 -1.99 2.66 -5.88
CA THR A 68 -3.15 3.10 -6.67
C THR A 68 -3.53 2.11 -7.76
N ARG A 69 -2.54 1.43 -8.37
CA ARG A 69 -2.78 0.34 -9.33
C ARG A 69 -3.41 -0.87 -8.65
N ALA A 70 -2.90 -1.26 -7.48
CA ALA A 70 -3.47 -2.37 -6.71
C ALA A 70 -4.92 -2.05 -6.31
N ALA A 71 -5.19 -0.82 -5.87
CA ALA A 71 -6.54 -0.40 -5.54
C ALA A 71 -7.49 -0.45 -6.73
N GLN A 72 -7.03 -0.03 -7.92
CA GLN A 72 -7.82 -0.11 -9.13
C GLN A 72 -8.17 -1.56 -9.47
N LEU A 73 -7.18 -2.47 -9.43
CA LEU A 73 -7.40 -3.88 -9.67
C LEU A 73 -8.45 -4.47 -8.71
N LEU A 74 -8.37 -4.16 -7.41
CA LEU A 74 -9.34 -4.63 -6.43
C LEU A 74 -10.75 -4.12 -6.73
N LYS A 75 -10.91 -2.85 -7.10
CA LYS A 75 -12.21 -2.28 -7.47
C LYS A 75 -12.76 -2.91 -8.75
N ASP A 76 -11.93 -3.12 -9.76
CA ASP A 76 -12.32 -3.76 -11.03
C ASP A 76 -12.78 -5.21 -10.79
N GLN A 77 -12.26 -5.87 -9.76
CA GLN A 77 -12.66 -7.20 -9.32
C GLN A 77 -13.86 -7.20 -8.34
N GLY A 78 -14.45 -6.04 -8.08
CA GLY A 78 -15.70 -5.92 -7.32
C GLY A 78 -15.55 -5.68 -5.82
N ALA A 79 -14.38 -5.23 -5.35
CA ALA A 79 -14.22 -4.81 -3.96
C ALA A 79 -15.13 -3.59 -3.65
N THR A 80 -15.84 -3.64 -2.53
CA THR A 80 -16.74 -2.55 -2.10
C THR A 80 -15.97 -1.34 -1.60
N LYS A 81 -14.91 -1.59 -0.82
CA LYS A 81 -14.01 -0.54 -0.30
C LYS A 81 -12.57 -1.00 -0.39
N VAL A 82 -11.67 -0.04 -0.58
CA VAL A 82 -10.23 -0.27 -0.56
C VAL A 82 -9.59 0.74 0.38
N TYR A 83 -8.96 0.25 1.42
CA TYR A 83 -8.16 1.04 2.35
C TYR A 83 -6.68 0.80 2.09
N ALA A 84 -5.87 1.84 2.16
CA ALA A 84 -4.42 1.76 2.12
C ALA A 84 -3.86 2.03 3.52
N LEU A 85 -3.10 1.09 4.06
CA LEU A 85 -2.47 1.18 5.36
C LEU A 85 -0.95 1.11 5.17
N ALA A 86 -0.23 2.11 5.65
CA ALA A 86 1.23 2.08 5.63
C ALA A 86 1.83 2.68 6.90
N THR A 87 3.03 2.21 7.25
CA THR A 87 3.77 2.80 8.36
C THR A 87 4.18 4.23 8.00
N HIS A 88 4.76 4.44 6.82
CA HIS A 88 5.32 5.73 6.42
C HIS A 88 4.60 6.30 5.18
N GLY A 89 3.89 7.41 5.36
CA GLY A 89 3.29 8.17 4.27
C GLY A 89 4.20 9.30 3.81
N VAL A 90 5.13 9.02 2.88
CA VAL A 90 6.08 10.01 2.34
C VAL A 90 5.39 10.92 1.33
N PHE A 91 4.63 10.35 0.41
CA PHE A 91 3.81 11.03 -0.60
C PHE A 91 4.59 12.07 -1.44
N SER A 92 5.69 11.62 -2.04
CA SER A 92 6.54 12.48 -2.87
C SER A 92 5.85 12.93 -4.16
N GLY A 93 6.22 14.12 -4.64
CA GLY A 93 5.74 14.68 -5.90
C GLY A 93 4.21 14.74 -5.97
N ASP A 94 3.64 14.15 -7.02
CA ASP A 94 2.19 14.14 -7.29
C ASP A 94 1.45 12.96 -6.65
N ALA A 95 2.06 12.28 -5.66
CA ALA A 95 1.49 11.09 -5.03
C ALA A 95 0.08 11.33 -4.47
N LEU A 96 -0.13 12.45 -3.79
CA LEU A 96 -1.43 12.80 -3.23
C LEU A 96 -2.49 13.09 -4.29
N ASP A 97 -2.10 13.63 -5.45
CA ASP A 97 -3.01 13.82 -6.58
C ASP A 97 -3.42 12.48 -7.18
N ARG A 98 -2.47 11.55 -7.32
CA ARG A 98 -2.77 10.17 -7.75
C ARG A 98 -3.71 9.47 -6.80
N ILE A 99 -3.47 9.55 -5.49
CA ILE A 99 -4.37 8.98 -4.48
C ILE A 99 -5.75 9.63 -4.54
N LYS A 100 -5.81 10.95 -4.71
CA LYS A 100 -7.09 11.68 -4.81
C LYS A 100 -7.94 11.20 -5.97
N LEU A 101 -7.31 10.89 -7.10
CA LEU A 101 -7.95 10.39 -8.34
C LEU A 101 -8.14 8.87 -8.33
N SER A 102 -7.55 8.15 -7.41
CA SER A 102 -7.64 6.69 -7.31
C SER A 102 -8.91 6.24 -6.57
N PRO A 103 -9.30 4.98 -6.72
CA PRO A 103 -10.42 4.40 -6.01
C PRO A 103 -10.12 4.01 -4.55
N ILE A 104 -9.04 4.50 -3.96
CA ILE A 104 -8.73 4.31 -2.54
C ILE A 104 -9.74 5.11 -1.71
N ASP A 105 -10.50 4.43 -0.87
CA ASP A 105 -11.51 5.08 -0.02
C ASP A 105 -10.86 5.82 1.15
N LYS A 106 -9.81 5.25 1.76
CA LYS A 106 -9.09 5.87 2.87
C LYS A 106 -7.63 5.44 2.90
N VAL A 107 -6.74 6.39 3.20
CA VAL A 107 -5.33 6.14 3.50
C VAL A 107 -5.13 6.27 5.01
N ILE A 108 -4.43 5.30 5.60
CA ILE A 108 -4.13 5.27 7.03
C ILE A 108 -2.62 5.14 7.15
N VAL A 109 -1.99 6.09 7.84
CA VAL A 109 -0.53 6.13 8.05
C VAL A 109 -0.19 6.53 9.47
N SER A 110 1.02 6.23 9.92
CA SER A 110 1.47 6.73 11.21
C SER A 110 1.89 8.22 11.12
N ASN A 111 2.08 8.84 12.29
CA ASN A 111 2.65 10.18 12.39
C ASN A 111 4.19 10.20 12.42
N THR A 112 4.85 9.15 11.95
CA THR A 112 6.32 9.12 11.78
C THR A 112 6.82 10.18 10.78
N ILE A 113 5.93 10.63 9.90
CA ILE A 113 6.13 11.76 9.00
C ILE A 113 4.95 12.72 9.20
N PRO A 114 5.16 14.06 9.26
CA PRO A 114 4.07 15.03 9.40
C PRO A 114 3.06 14.92 8.25
N GLN A 115 1.76 14.82 8.57
CA GLN A 115 0.70 14.55 7.61
C GLN A 115 -0.24 15.74 7.34
N ASP A 116 0.13 16.97 7.75
CA ASP A 116 -0.70 18.17 7.55
C ASP A 116 -1.01 18.43 6.07
N ARG A 117 0.00 18.25 5.20
CA ARG A 117 -0.14 18.34 3.73
C ARG A 117 -1.14 17.30 3.21
N THR A 118 -1.06 16.07 3.71
CA THR A 118 -1.93 14.96 3.29
C THR A 118 -3.37 15.23 3.69
N ILE A 119 -3.61 15.65 4.94
CA ILE A 119 -4.93 16.02 5.43
C ILE A 119 -5.51 17.18 4.62
N LYS A 120 -4.71 18.22 4.35
CA LYS A 120 -5.14 19.38 3.55
C LYS A 120 -5.53 18.99 2.13
N LYS A 121 -4.79 18.05 1.51
CA LYS A 121 -4.98 17.65 0.11
C LYS A 121 -6.14 16.66 -0.09
N LEU A 122 -6.24 15.65 0.78
CA LEU A 122 -7.22 14.57 0.66
C LEU A 122 -8.49 14.78 1.48
N GLY A 123 -8.43 15.63 2.52
CA GLY A 123 -9.50 15.83 3.49
C GLY A 123 -9.47 14.82 4.63
N LYS A 124 -9.94 15.27 5.83
CA LYS A 124 -9.92 14.47 7.07
C LYS A 124 -10.68 13.13 6.95
N SER A 125 -11.72 13.07 6.13
CA SER A 125 -12.51 11.84 5.94
C SER A 125 -11.75 10.74 5.24
N ARG A 126 -10.81 11.09 4.35
CA ARG A 126 -10.00 10.15 3.58
C ARG A 126 -8.65 9.81 4.20
N VAL A 127 -8.28 10.43 5.32
CA VAL A 127 -6.99 10.22 5.98
C VAL A 127 -7.22 9.75 7.41
N GLY A 128 -6.53 8.68 7.81
CA GLY A 128 -6.41 8.23 9.19
C GLY A 128 -4.96 8.38 9.63
N ILE A 129 -4.74 8.88 10.82
CA ILE A 129 -3.41 8.99 11.42
C ILE A 129 -3.35 8.09 12.65
N ILE A 130 -2.34 7.24 12.69
CA ILE A 130 -2.01 6.42 13.86
C ILE A 130 -0.89 7.14 14.61
N ASP A 131 -1.17 7.53 15.84
CA ASP A 131 -0.17 8.16 16.69
C ASP A 131 0.71 7.11 17.37
N VAL A 132 1.99 7.10 17.02
CA VAL A 132 2.99 6.18 17.57
C VAL A 132 3.90 6.83 18.63
N SER A 133 3.61 8.08 19.02
CA SER A 133 4.46 8.85 19.94
C SER A 133 4.59 8.19 21.30
N LEU A 134 3.50 7.65 21.84
CA LEU A 134 3.51 6.95 23.14
C LEU A 134 4.37 5.68 23.12
N VAL A 135 4.31 4.93 22.01
CA VAL A 135 5.15 3.73 21.83
C VAL A 135 6.63 4.10 21.84
N PHE A 136 7.00 5.15 21.09
CA PHE A 136 8.37 5.63 21.08
C PHE A 136 8.82 6.20 22.43
N ALA A 137 7.97 6.95 23.11
CA ALA A 137 8.27 7.49 24.43
C ALA A 137 8.57 6.37 25.43
N GLU A 138 7.76 5.32 25.44
CA GLU A 138 7.96 4.16 26.32
C GLU A 138 9.22 3.36 25.92
N ALA A 139 9.48 3.20 24.61
CA ALA A 139 10.71 2.56 24.16
C ALA A 139 11.96 3.31 24.63
N ILE A 140 11.96 4.65 24.49
CA ILE A 140 13.07 5.51 24.95
C ILE A 140 13.25 5.36 26.46
N ARG A 141 12.17 5.42 27.25
CA ARG A 141 12.23 5.27 28.71
C ARG A 141 12.84 3.92 29.10
N ARG A 142 12.37 2.83 28.47
CA ARG A 142 12.88 1.48 28.75
C ARG A 142 14.36 1.34 28.40
N ILE A 143 14.77 1.78 27.22
CA ILE A 143 16.18 1.74 26.80
C ILE A 143 17.05 2.52 27.79
N HIS A 144 16.61 3.71 28.18
CA HIS A 144 17.36 4.55 29.15
C HIS A 144 17.55 3.84 30.50
N ASN A 145 16.55 3.10 30.98
CA ASN A 145 16.60 2.39 32.25
C ASN A 145 17.13 0.96 32.15
N GLY A 146 17.60 0.49 30.99
CA GLY A 146 18.10 -0.86 30.78
C GLY A 146 16.99 -1.93 30.83
N GLU A 147 15.73 -1.54 30.62
CA GLU A 147 14.59 -2.45 30.57
C GLU A 147 14.40 -3.05 29.17
N SER A 148 13.83 -4.28 29.12
CA SER A 148 13.48 -4.91 27.84
C SER A 148 12.36 -4.18 27.12
N ILE A 149 12.49 -4.02 25.80
CA ILE A 149 11.45 -3.46 24.93
C ILE A 149 10.52 -4.54 24.36
N SER A 150 10.76 -5.85 24.63
CA SER A 150 9.95 -6.94 24.09
C SER A 150 8.48 -6.81 24.47
N MET A 151 8.19 -6.29 25.66
CA MET A 151 6.82 -6.06 26.14
C MET A 151 6.00 -5.13 25.22
N LEU A 152 6.66 -4.24 24.48
CA LEU A 152 5.97 -3.32 23.54
C LEU A 152 5.39 -4.05 22.33
N PHE A 153 5.87 -5.24 22.02
CA PHE A 153 5.42 -6.08 20.91
C PHE A 153 4.38 -7.13 21.34
N GLU A 154 4.33 -7.46 22.64
CA GLU A 154 3.47 -8.51 23.14
C GLU A 154 2.08 -8.04 23.58
N TYR A 155 1.98 -6.83 24.11
CA TYR A 155 0.75 -6.38 24.78
C TYR A 155 0.01 -5.23 24.08
N GLY A 156 0.49 -4.71 22.98
CA GLY A 156 -0.15 -3.57 22.28
C GLY A 156 -0.43 -2.37 23.22
N PHE A 157 -0.50 -1.18 22.71
CA PHE A 157 -0.92 0.02 23.43
C PHE A 157 -2.38 0.34 23.15
#